data_48b5138c7e0da83b687bf86520a9202f
#
_entry.id   48b5138c7e0da83b687bf86520a9202f
#
_cell.length_a   1.000
_cell.length_b   1.000
_cell.length_c   1.000
_cell.angle_alpha   90.00
_cell.angle_beta   90.00
_cell.angle_gamma   90.00
#
_symmetry.space_group_name_H-M   'P 1'
#
loop_
_entity.id
_entity.type
_entity.pdbx_description
1 polymer ?
#
loop_
_entity_poly.entity_id
_entity_poly.type
_entity_poly.pdbx_seq_one_letter_code
_entity_poly.pdbx_strand_id
1 'polypeptide(L)'
;MLFRSLFLCSVAGENGRVIGLDIQPQAAANTNALLAANGMAAIGRAECCDHRELLRFAPPGSADCVMFNFGWLPGAAHDVHSTADSTLPALQAGLDALKPGGVLAAVLYSGKVIGNAEKKAAAEFFRSLPLADYTVLICEFANWADTAPLPCFVIKREK
;
A
#
# COMPACT_ATOMS: atom_id res chain seq x y z
N MET A 1 -7.38 4.48 -5.67
CA MET A 1 -6.46 5.43 -4.97
C MET A 1 -7.17 6.69 -4.44
N LEU A 2 -8.05 7.32 -5.18
CA LEU A 2 -8.68 8.64 -4.95
C LEU A 2 -9.06 8.98 -3.48
N PHE A 3 -10.05 8.28 -2.91
CA PHE A 3 -10.58 8.60 -1.58
C PHE A 3 -9.60 8.32 -0.43
N ARG A 4 -8.73 7.34 -0.59
CA ARG A 4 -7.71 7.04 0.42
C ARG A 4 -6.68 8.17 0.53
N SER A 5 -6.23 8.71 -0.60
CA SER A 5 -5.28 9.84 -0.60
C SER A 5 -5.86 11.07 0.09
N LEU A 6 -7.13 11.39 -0.18
CA LEU A 6 -7.82 12.50 0.50
C LEU A 6 -7.91 12.27 2.01
N PHE A 7 -8.33 11.07 2.44
CA PHE A 7 -8.38 10.70 3.85
C PHE A 7 -7.00 10.77 4.51
N LEU A 8 -5.96 10.23 3.87
CA LEU A 8 -4.61 10.28 4.41
C LEU A 8 -4.10 11.73 4.55
N CYS A 9 -4.40 12.62 3.61
CA CYS A 9 -4.07 14.03 3.74
C CYS A 9 -4.75 14.68 4.95
N SER A 10 -6.03 14.34 5.21
CA SER A 10 -6.74 14.88 6.37
C SER A 10 -6.15 14.39 7.70
N VAL A 11 -5.64 13.15 7.75
CA VAL A 11 -4.98 12.58 8.94
C VAL A 11 -3.57 13.13 9.11
N ALA A 12 -2.83 13.31 8.00
CA ALA A 12 -1.47 13.83 8.04
C ALA A 12 -1.40 15.29 8.51
N GLY A 13 -2.47 16.06 8.29
CA GLY A 13 -2.55 17.46 8.68
C GLY A 13 -1.67 18.38 7.84
N GLU A 14 -1.68 19.66 8.18
CA GLU A 14 -1.05 20.74 7.38
C GLU A 14 0.48 20.57 7.22
N ASN A 15 1.15 19.97 8.19
CA ASN A 15 2.58 19.71 8.17
C ASN A 15 2.94 18.32 7.61
N GLY A 16 1.93 17.53 7.25
CA GLY A 16 2.09 16.19 6.71
C GLY A 16 2.43 16.18 5.24
N ARG A 17 2.83 15.01 4.75
CA ARG A 17 3.09 14.75 3.34
C ARG A 17 2.54 13.40 2.93
N VAL A 18 1.74 13.37 1.88
CA VAL A 18 1.15 12.13 1.33
C VAL A 18 1.54 11.99 -0.13
N ILE A 19 2.07 10.83 -0.50
CA ILE A 19 2.42 10.50 -1.87
C ILE A 19 1.68 9.22 -2.26
N GLY A 20 0.87 9.30 -3.29
CA GLY A 20 0.21 8.15 -3.90
C GLY A 20 0.94 7.72 -5.17
N LEU A 21 1.14 6.42 -5.36
CA LEU A 21 1.70 5.86 -6.59
C LEU A 21 0.66 5.01 -7.29
N ASP A 22 0.51 5.20 -8.59
CA ASP A 22 -0.33 4.38 -9.44
C ASP A 22 0.26 4.32 -10.84
N ILE A 23 0.30 3.13 -11.43
CA ILE A 23 0.82 2.96 -12.80
C ILE A 23 -0.11 3.51 -13.87
N GLN A 24 -1.37 3.81 -13.53
CA GLN A 24 -2.36 4.34 -14.45
C GLN A 24 -2.31 5.88 -14.41
N PRO A 25 -1.94 6.55 -15.53
CA PRO A 25 -1.86 8.02 -15.59
C PRO A 25 -3.19 8.70 -15.19
N GLN A 26 -4.31 8.13 -15.63
CA GLN A 26 -5.63 8.67 -15.32
C GLN A 26 -5.96 8.60 -13.83
N ALA A 27 -5.53 7.53 -13.13
CA ALA A 27 -5.73 7.40 -11.69
C ALA A 27 -4.93 8.44 -10.91
N ALA A 28 -3.69 8.71 -11.32
CA ALA A 28 -2.86 9.77 -10.72
C ALA A 28 -3.48 11.16 -10.99
N ALA A 29 -3.87 11.45 -12.24
CA ALA A 29 -4.49 12.72 -12.61
C ALA A 29 -5.80 12.98 -11.84
N ASN A 30 -6.69 12.00 -11.76
CA ASN A 30 -7.94 12.09 -11.03
C ASN A 30 -7.72 12.31 -9.53
N THR A 31 -6.69 11.65 -8.96
CA THR A 31 -6.34 11.84 -7.55
C THR A 31 -5.85 13.26 -7.29
N ASN A 32 -4.97 13.80 -8.14
CA ASN A 32 -4.48 15.17 -8.01
C ASN A 32 -5.60 16.20 -8.16
N ALA A 33 -6.53 15.99 -9.10
CA ALA A 33 -7.69 16.85 -9.26
C ALA A 33 -8.59 16.85 -8.01
N LEU A 34 -8.82 15.67 -7.40
CA LEU A 34 -9.59 15.54 -6.16
C LEU A 34 -8.90 16.24 -4.99
N LEU A 35 -7.59 16.07 -4.84
CA LEU A 35 -6.81 16.73 -3.78
C LEU A 35 -6.86 18.25 -3.93
N ALA A 36 -6.70 18.76 -5.15
CA ALA A 36 -6.80 20.20 -5.43
C ALA A 36 -8.19 20.75 -5.12
N ALA A 37 -9.25 20.06 -5.53
CA ALA A 37 -10.64 20.48 -5.27
C ALA A 37 -10.99 20.52 -3.76
N ASN A 38 -10.23 19.80 -2.92
CA ASN A 38 -10.43 19.76 -1.47
C ASN A 38 -9.35 20.56 -0.69
N GLY A 39 -8.54 21.38 -1.37
CA GLY A 39 -7.50 22.19 -0.71
C GLY A 39 -6.31 21.39 -0.18
N MET A 40 -6.13 20.14 -0.59
CA MET A 40 -5.09 19.23 -0.06
C MET A 40 -3.85 19.13 -0.96
N ALA A 41 -3.76 19.94 -2.03
CA ALA A 41 -2.65 19.86 -2.98
C ALA A 41 -1.26 20.20 -2.38
N ALA A 42 -1.22 20.96 -1.28
CA ALA A 42 0.01 21.26 -0.57
C ALA A 42 0.50 20.08 0.28
N ILE A 43 -0.42 19.20 0.71
CA ILE A 43 -0.15 18.06 1.60
C ILE A 43 0.08 16.78 0.78
N GLY A 44 -0.72 16.56 -0.26
CA GLY A 44 -0.75 15.32 -1.01
C GLY A 44 -0.61 15.49 -2.51
N ARG A 45 0.04 14.50 -3.13
CA ARG A 45 0.10 14.35 -4.58
C ARG A 45 0.11 12.88 -4.99
N ALA A 46 -0.31 12.61 -6.23
CA ALA A 46 -0.19 11.31 -6.86
C ALA A 46 0.77 11.37 -8.04
N GLU A 47 1.60 10.35 -8.16
CA GLU A 47 2.59 10.19 -9.23
C GLU A 47 2.22 8.97 -10.09
N CYS A 48 2.39 9.09 -11.41
CA CYS A 48 2.26 7.95 -12.31
C CYS A 48 3.55 7.14 -12.28
N CYS A 49 3.60 6.13 -11.42
CA CYS A 49 4.82 5.37 -11.16
C CYS A 49 4.48 3.97 -10.64
N ASP A 50 5.37 3.03 -10.91
CA ASP A 50 5.28 1.69 -10.33
C ASP A 50 5.57 1.73 -8.82
N HIS A 51 4.77 1.02 -8.03
CA HIS A 51 4.95 0.96 -6.57
C HIS A 51 6.31 0.36 -6.14
N ARG A 52 6.99 -0.39 -7.02
CA ARG A 52 8.37 -0.85 -6.79
C ARG A 52 9.39 0.28 -6.71
N GLU A 53 9.07 1.44 -7.27
CA GLU A 53 9.91 2.64 -7.25
C GLU A 53 9.62 3.55 -6.04
N LEU A 54 8.89 3.05 -5.03
CA LEU A 54 8.46 3.81 -3.85
C LEU A 54 9.62 4.56 -3.17
N LEU A 55 10.80 3.96 -3.09
CA LEU A 55 11.98 4.57 -2.45
C LEU A 55 12.50 5.84 -3.16
N ARG A 56 12.10 6.10 -4.40
CA ARG A 56 12.39 7.40 -5.08
C ARG A 56 11.63 8.55 -4.44
N PHE A 57 10.50 8.28 -3.84
CA PHE A 57 9.58 9.28 -3.27
C PHE A 57 9.59 9.29 -1.74
N ALA A 58 9.86 8.14 -1.14
CA ALA A 58 10.01 7.94 0.30
C ALA A 58 11.33 7.20 0.56
N PRO A 59 12.44 7.92 0.77
CA PRO A 59 13.74 7.32 1.08
C PRO A 59 13.69 6.39 2.30
N PRO A 60 14.62 5.45 2.45
CA PRO A 60 14.65 4.56 3.60
C PRO A 60 14.55 5.31 4.94
N GLY A 61 13.70 4.82 5.83
CA GLY A 61 13.51 5.41 7.16
C GLY A 61 12.82 6.78 7.18
N SER A 62 12.05 7.15 6.13
CA SER A 62 11.41 8.46 6.03
C SER A 62 9.88 8.44 6.23
N ALA A 63 9.24 7.28 6.11
CA ALA A 63 7.79 7.16 6.14
C ALA A 63 7.26 6.76 7.52
N ASP A 64 6.24 7.45 8.01
CA ASP A 64 5.50 7.05 9.22
C ASP A 64 4.50 5.94 8.91
N CYS A 65 3.92 5.95 7.69
CA CYS A 65 2.95 4.97 7.25
C CYS A 65 3.12 4.68 5.75
N VAL A 66 3.04 3.41 5.39
CA VAL A 66 2.94 2.94 4.00
C VAL A 66 1.69 2.11 3.85
N MET A 67 0.87 2.38 2.83
CA MET A 67 -0.37 1.65 2.59
C MET A 67 -0.38 1.01 1.20
N PHE A 68 -0.61 -0.29 1.15
CA PHE A 68 -0.83 -1.04 -0.08
C PHE A 68 -2.24 -1.62 -0.16
N ASN A 69 -2.76 -1.65 -1.36
CA ASN A 69 -4.01 -2.32 -1.68
C ASN A 69 -3.78 -3.13 -2.94
N PHE A 70 -3.26 -4.33 -2.75
CA PHE A 70 -2.95 -5.24 -3.85
C PHE A 70 -4.22 -5.95 -4.30
N GLY A 71 -4.48 -5.87 -5.57
CA GLY A 71 -5.64 -6.48 -6.19
C GLY A 71 -6.09 -5.71 -7.42
N TRP A 72 -7.23 -6.09 -7.93
CA TRP A 72 -7.80 -5.53 -9.12
C TRP A 72 -8.70 -4.33 -8.80
N LEU A 73 -8.61 -3.28 -9.63
CA LEU A 73 -9.49 -2.12 -9.52
C LEU A 73 -10.85 -2.46 -10.18
N PRO A 74 -11.97 -2.45 -9.46
CA PRO A 74 -13.27 -2.65 -10.07
C PRO A 74 -13.52 -1.64 -11.20
N GLY A 75 -13.81 -2.13 -12.42
CA GLY A 75 -14.06 -1.29 -13.59
C GLY A 75 -12.85 -0.98 -14.48
N ALA A 76 -11.63 -1.42 -14.11
CA ALA A 76 -10.47 -1.36 -15.00
C ALA A 76 -10.40 -2.58 -15.94
N ALA A 77 -9.70 -2.43 -17.08
CA ALA A 77 -9.42 -3.57 -17.96
C ALA A 77 -8.65 -4.66 -17.22
N HIS A 78 -8.99 -5.92 -17.47
CA HIS A 78 -8.48 -7.09 -16.74
C HIS A 78 -6.97 -7.33 -16.89
N ASP A 79 -6.29 -6.58 -17.75
CA ASP A 79 -4.89 -6.81 -18.13
C ASP A 79 -3.86 -6.14 -17.21
N VAL A 80 -4.29 -5.26 -16.31
CA VAL A 80 -3.40 -4.54 -15.39
C VAL A 80 -3.71 -4.94 -13.95
N HIS A 81 -2.92 -5.86 -13.41
CA HIS A 81 -3.01 -6.34 -12.03
C HIS A 81 -1.62 -6.56 -11.42
N SER A 82 -1.54 -6.53 -10.11
CA SER A 82 -0.32 -6.90 -9.38
C SER A 82 -0.05 -8.41 -9.51
N THR A 83 1.22 -8.78 -9.49
CA THR A 83 1.68 -10.18 -9.47
C THR A 83 2.63 -10.36 -8.31
N ALA A 84 2.90 -11.60 -7.90
CA ALA A 84 3.88 -11.86 -6.83
C ALA A 84 5.25 -11.22 -7.12
N ASP A 85 5.66 -11.18 -8.40
CA ASP A 85 6.93 -10.59 -8.84
C ASP A 85 6.98 -9.06 -8.68
N SER A 86 5.84 -8.38 -8.64
CA SER A 86 5.76 -6.93 -8.39
C SER A 86 5.42 -6.63 -6.92
N THR A 87 4.64 -7.48 -6.28
CA THR A 87 4.14 -7.28 -4.91
C THR A 87 5.25 -7.44 -3.87
N LEU A 88 6.05 -8.51 -3.93
CA LEU A 88 7.09 -8.74 -2.92
C LEU A 88 8.17 -7.65 -2.91
N PRO A 89 8.72 -7.19 -4.06
CA PRO A 89 9.64 -6.04 -4.09
C PRO A 89 9.01 -4.75 -3.55
N ALA A 90 7.72 -4.51 -3.84
CA ALA A 90 7.03 -3.33 -3.32
C ALA A 90 6.84 -3.39 -1.80
N LEU A 91 6.49 -4.55 -1.26
CA LEU A 91 6.39 -4.75 0.20
C LEU A 91 7.74 -4.52 0.87
N GLN A 92 8.83 -5.04 0.32
CA GLN A 92 10.18 -4.81 0.83
C GLN A 92 10.53 -3.31 0.79
N ALA A 93 10.30 -2.64 -0.33
CA ALA A 93 10.54 -1.19 -0.43
C ALA A 93 9.69 -0.39 0.58
N GLY A 94 8.45 -0.83 0.82
CA GLY A 94 7.60 -0.26 1.86
C GLY A 94 8.17 -0.41 3.26
N LEU A 95 8.70 -1.57 3.62
CA LEU A 95 9.34 -1.82 4.92
C LEU A 95 10.63 -1.00 5.08
N ASP A 96 11.41 -0.88 4.00
CA ASP A 96 12.64 -0.09 4.01
C ASP A 96 12.35 1.39 4.22
N ALA A 97 11.27 1.91 3.60
CA ALA A 97 10.83 3.28 3.74
C ALA A 97 10.38 3.64 5.17
N LEU A 98 9.90 2.68 5.96
CA LEU A 98 9.39 2.95 7.31
C LEU A 98 10.46 3.46 8.26
N LYS A 99 10.11 4.48 9.03
CA LYS A 99 10.80 4.86 10.27
C LYS A 99 10.68 3.75 11.33
N PRO A 100 11.55 3.70 12.35
CA PRO A 100 11.26 3.00 13.60
C PRO A 100 9.91 3.48 14.17
N GLY A 101 9.06 2.55 14.62
CA GLY A 101 7.69 2.83 15.03
C GLY A 101 6.68 3.00 13.89
N GLY A 102 7.12 3.08 12.65
CA GLY A 102 6.26 3.22 11.46
C GLY A 102 5.46 1.96 11.14
N VAL A 103 4.36 2.12 10.40
CA VAL A 103 3.39 1.05 10.11
C VAL A 103 3.23 0.86 8.60
N LEU A 104 3.36 -0.39 8.14
CA LEU A 104 2.89 -0.80 6.82
C LEU A 104 1.53 -1.48 6.96
N ALA A 105 0.54 -1.00 6.23
CA ALA A 105 -0.77 -1.62 6.11
C ALA A 105 -0.97 -2.14 4.68
N ALA A 106 -1.29 -3.41 4.52
CA ALA A 106 -1.58 -4.01 3.23
C ALA A 106 -2.89 -4.77 3.25
N VAL A 107 -3.71 -4.61 2.23
CA VAL A 107 -4.88 -5.46 2.01
C VAL A 107 -4.62 -6.32 0.79
N LEU A 108 -4.61 -7.63 1.00
CA LEU A 108 -4.37 -8.63 -0.03
C LEU A 108 -5.71 -9.20 -0.49
N TYR A 109 -6.05 -9.04 -1.76
CA TYR A 109 -7.29 -9.57 -2.32
C TYR A 109 -7.03 -10.88 -3.06
N SER A 110 -8.01 -11.77 -3.00
CA SER A 110 -8.07 -12.94 -3.87
C SER A 110 -8.89 -12.59 -5.11
N GLY A 111 -8.31 -12.69 -6.29
CA GLY A 111 -9.02 -12.48 -7.55
C GLY A 111 -9.46 -13.80 -8.19
N LYS A 112 -10.60 -13.81 -8.89
CA LYS A 112 -11.01 -14.96 -9.71
C LYS A 112 -10.01 -15.26 -10.84
N VAL A 113 -9.27 -14.26 -11.27
CA VAL A 113 -8.28 -14.34 -12.38
C VAL A 113 -6.85 -14.53 -11.85
N ILE A 114 -6.50 -13.93 -10.70
CA ILE A 114 -5.13 -13.91 -10.16
C ILE A 114 -4.86 -15.11 -9.24
N GLY A 115 -5.92 -15.79 -8.78
CA GLY A 115 -5.79 -16.91 -7.85
C GLY A 115 -5.31 -16.47 -6.45
N ASN A 116 -5.11 -17.46 -5.58
CA ASN A 116 -4.64 -17.23 -4.21
C ASN A 116 -3.09 -17.16 -4.10
N ALA A 117 -2.36 -17.30 -5.21
CA ALA A 117 -0.90 -17.44 -5.18
C ALA A 117 -0.20 -16.16 -4.67
N GLU A 118 -0.59 -14.99 -5.20
CA GLU A 118 -0.05 -13.70 -4.75
C GLU A 118 -0.37 -13.43 -3.27
N LYS A 119 -1.62 -13.65 -2.87
CA LYS A 119 -2.06 -13.50 -1.47
C LYS A 119 -1.26 -14.41 -0.53
N LYS A 120 -1.04 -15.68 -0.92
CA LYS A 120 -0.24 -16.63 -0.14
C LYS A 120 1.22 -16.19 -0.05
N ALA A 121 1.85 -15.83 -1.18
CA ALA A 121 3.23 -15.39 -1.21
C ALA A 121 3.45 -14.14 -0.33
N ALA A 122 2.57 -13.15 -0.41
CA ALA A 122 2.65 -11.97 0.43
C ALA A 122 2.43 -12.27 1.92
N ALA A 123 1.49 -13.16 2.26
CA ALA A 123 1.26 -13.58 3.63
C ALA A 123 2.45 -14.38 4.20
N GLU A 124 3.08 -15.25 3.41
CA GLU A 124 4.30 -15.95 3.79
C GLU A 124 5.47 -15.00 3.97
N PHE A 125 5.63 -14.03 3.08
CA PHE A 125 6.62 -12.97 3.24
C PHE A 125 6.46 -12.26 4.59
N PHE A 126 5.27 -11.83 4.95
CA PHE A 126 5.03 -11.19 6.24
C PHE A 126 5.33 -12.10 7.42
N ARG A 127 4.97 -13.39 7.36
CA ARG A 127 5.27 -14.37 8.43
C ARG A 127 6.77 -14.63 8.58
N SER A 128 7.56 -14.45 7.52
CA SER A 128 9.01 -14.65 7.53
C SER A 128 9.80 -13.48 8.12
N LEU A 129 9.16 -12.32 8.36
CA LEU A 129 9.83 -11.14 8.88
C LEU A 129 10.39 -11.39 10.30
N PRO A 130 11.63 -10.98 10.58
CA PRO A 130 12.26 -11.24 11.88
C PRO A 130 11.56 -10.48 13.02
N LEU A 131 11.19 -11.18 14.09
CA LEU A 131 10.55 -10.61 15.27
C LEU A 131 11.40 -9.53 15.95
N ALA A 132 12.72 -9.58 15.79
CA ALA A 132 13.63 -8.56 16.31
C ALA A 132 13.39 -7.18 15.70
N ASP A 133 12.93 -7.13 14.44
CA ASP A 133 12.79 -5.90 13.67
C ASP A 133 11.32 -5.52 13.42
N TYR A 134 10.39 -6.48 13.43
CA TYR A 134 9.00 -6.27 13.05
C TYR A 134 8.02 -7.00 13.97
N THR A 135 6.86 -6.39 14.16
CA THR A 135 5.66 -7.06 14.68
C THR A 135 4.64 -7.15 13.56
N VAL A 136 4.15 -8.35 13.28
CA VAL A 136 3.22 -8.64 12.18
C VAL A 136 1.87 -9.06 12.73
N LEU A 137 0.79 -8.45 12.21
CA LEU A 137 -0.58 -8.86 12.44
C LEU A 137 -1.22 -9.21 11.09
N ILE A 138 -1.82 -10.39 11.01
CA ILE A 138 -2.60 -10.84 9.86
C ILE A 138 -4.03 -11.07 10.34
N CYS A 139 -5.00 -10.33 9.77
CA CYS A 139 -6.37 -10.34 10.22
C CYS A 139 -7.21 -11.25 9.32
N GLU A 140 -7.63 -12.40 9.83
CA GLU A 140 -8.48 -13.35 9.13
C GLU A 140 -9.94 -13.18 9.56
N PHE A 141 -10.87 -13.26 8.62
CA PHE A 141 -12.30 -13.26 8.89
C PHE A 141 -12.73 -14.70 9.23
N ALA A 142 -13.09 -14.93 10.48
CA ALA A 142 -13.37 -16.27 11.00
C ALA A 142 -14.56 -17.00 10.33
N ASN A 143 -15.49 -16.26 9.74
CA ASN A 143 -16.72 -16.78 9.15
C ASN A 143 -16.85 -16.50 7.64
N TRP A 144 -15.78 -16.04 6.98
CA TRP A 144 -15.77 -15.81 5.53
C TRP A 144 -15.00 -16.92 4.83
N ALA A 145 -15.26 -17.05 3.52
CA ALA A 145 -14.50 -17.97 2.67
C ALA A 145 -13.04 -17.51 2.50
N ASP A 146 -12.17 -18.42 2.04
CA ASP A 146 -10.74 -18.16 1.77
C ASP A 146 -10.49 -17.03 0.74
N THR A 147 -11.54 -16.62 0.01
CA THR A 147 -11.53 -15.50 -0.91
C THR A 147 -11.68 -14.14 -0.22
N ALA A 148 -11.91 -14.10 1.09
CA ALA A 148 -11.98 -12.85 1.83
C ALA A 148 -10.69 -12.02 1.67
N PRO A 149 -10.79 -10.69 1.66
CA PRO A 149 -9.61 -9.84 1.77
C PRO A 149 -8.81 -10.17 3.03
N LEU A 150 -7.48 -10.08 2.96
CA LEU A 150 -6.60 -10.34 4.08
C LEU A 150 -5.89 -9.04 4.48
N PRO A 151 -6.39 -8.30 5.48
CA PRO A 151 -5.67 -7.16 6.04
C PRO A 151 -4.44 -7.61 6.81
N CYS A 152 -3.30 -6.97 6.51
CA CYS A 152 -2.03 -7.22 7.17
C CYS A 152 -1.45 -5.89 7.66
N PHE A 153 -0.89 -5.90 8.86
CA PHE A 153 -0.19 -4.76 9.44
C PHE A 153 1.19 -5.20 9.90
N VAL A 154 2.20 -4.40 9.54
CA VAL A 154 3.57 -4.62 9.98
C VAL A 154 4.05 -3.35 10.67
N ILE A 155 4.46 -3.48 11.91
CA ILE A 155 5.00 -2.39 12.72
C ILE A 155 6.52 -2.59 12.78
N LYS A 156 7.29 -1.61 12.30
CA LYS A 156 8.75 -1.61 12.44
C LYS A 156 9.13 -1.26 13.87
N ARG A 157 9.86 -2.14 14.55
CA ARG A 157 10.20 -1.95 15.95
C ARG A 157 11.20 -0.81 16.15
N GLU A 158 11.05 -0.11 17.25
CA GLU A 158 12.07 0.81 17.75
C GLU A 158 13.27 0.00 18.27
N LYS A 159 14.46 0.41 17.91
CA LYS A 159 15.71 -0.16 18.42
C LYS A 159 16.30 0.76 19.46
#